data_599c37c8b3bf9f60b5ab1a84f2673844
#
_entry.id   599c37c8b3bf9f60b5ab1a84f2673844
#
_cell.length_a   1.000
_cell.length_b   1.000
_cell.length_c   1.000
_cell.angle_alpha   90.00
_cell.angle_beta   90.00
_cell.angle_gamma   90.00
#
_symmetry.space_group_name_H-M   'P 1'
#
loop_
_entity.id
_entity.type
_entity.pdbx_description
1 polymer ?
#
loop_
_entity_poly.entity_id
_entity_poly.type
_entity_poly.pdbx_seq_one_letter_code
_entity_poly.pdbx_strand_id
1 'polypeptide(L)'
;MIKEIDYWLRGYIRIKISGKQLERLINLLAKEKFELWDLRRIEGELYTNIKLEVREEIEEYLEEINCQYEIISQHGLPYLMQRLVQRKFL
;
A
#
# COMPACT_ATOMS: atom_id res chain seq x y z
N MET A 1 -17.43 2.81 -7.54
CA MET A 1 -17.04 2.50 -8.92
C MET A 1 -15.98 3.43 -9.48
N ILE A 2 -16.18 4.73 -9.44
CA ILE A 2 -15.22 5.70 -9.97
C ILE A 2 -13.90 5.66 -9.20
N LYS A 3 -13.94 5.51 -7.88
CA LYS A 3 -12.73 5.39 -7.05
C LYS A 3 -11.92 4.15 -7.38
N GLU A 4 -12.59 3.04 -7.64
CA GLU A 4 -11.90 1.78 -7.95
C GLU A 4 -11.15 1.87 -9.27
N ILE A 5 -11.73 2.52 -10.25
CA ILE A 5 -11.09 2.75 -11.55
C ILE A 5 -9.89 3.68 -11.38
N ASP A 6 -10.02 4.74 -10.59
CA ASP A 6 -8.94 5.67 -10.33
C ASP A 6 -7.77 4.99 -9.63
N TYR A 7 -8.03 4.17 -8.62
CA TYR A 7 -6.99 3.40 -7.94
C TYR A 7 -6.28 2.47 -8.91
N TRP A 8 -7.02 1.80 -9.78
CA TRP A 8 -6.44 0.90 -10.77
C TRP A 8 -5.57 1.64 -11.78
N LEU A 9 -6.03 2.79 -12.27
CA LEU A 9 -5.29 3.59 -13.25
C LEU A 9 -3.97 4.11 -12.67
N ARG A 10 -3.97 4.55 -11.43
CA ARG A 10 -2.78 5.10 -10.78
C ARG A 10 -1.89 4.04 -10.16
N GLY A 11 -2.44 2.88 -9.93
CA GLY A 11 -1.73 1.78 -9.28
C GLY A 11 -1.86 1.81 -7.78
N TYR A 12 -1.86 0.62 -7.18
CA TYR A 12 -1.88 0.47 -5.73
C TYR A 12 -1.17 -0.82 -5.35
N ILE A 13 -0.78 -0.91 -4.12
CA ILE A 13 -0.13 -2.09 -3.58
C ILE A 13 -0.87 -2.55 -2.33
N ARG A 14 -0.82 -3.85 -2.10
CA ARG A 14 -1.31 -4.43 -0.85
C ARG A 14 -0.12 -4.75 0.01
N ILE A 15 -0.10 -4.20 1.22
CA ILE A 15 1.01 -4.39 2.15
C ILE A 15 0.53 -5.08 3.42
N LYS A 16 1.46 -5.82 4.02
CA LYS A 16 1.28 -6.43 5.31
C LYS A 16 2.21 -5.71 6.29
N ILE A 17 1.68 -5.21 7.37
CA ILE A 17 2.44 -4.46 8.36
C ILE A 17 2.39 -5.20 9.69
N SER A 18 3.54 -5.38 10.30
CA SER A 18 3.65 -6.00 11.61
C SER A 18 4.43 -5.11 12.56
N GLY A 19 4.08 -5.16 13.83
CA GLY A 19 4.72 -4.34 14.86
C GLY A 19 3.86 -4.25 16.10
N LYS A 20 4.41 -3.62 17.13
CA LYS A 20 3.72 -3.51 18.43
C LYS A 20 2.80 -2.31 18.51
N GLN A 21 2.93 -1.35 17.60
CA GLN A 21 2.20 -0.09 17.66
C GLN A 21 1.34 0.15 16.44
N LEU A 22 0.63 -0.89 15.99
CA LEU A 22 -0.20 -0.80 14.80
C LEU A 22 -1.33 0.22 14.93
N GLU A 23 -1.94 0.34 16.10
CA GLU A 23 -3.01 1.30 16.31
C GLU A 23 -2.50 2.74 16.22
N ARG A 24 -1.31 2.98 16.76
CA ARG A 24 -0.67 4.29 16.65
C ARG A 24 -0.39 4.62 15.18
N LEU A 25 0.06 3.62 14.42
CA LEU A 25 0.32 3.79 13.00
C LEU A 25 -0.97 4.13 12.24
N ILE A 26 -2.04 3.39 12.50
CA ILE A 26 -3.33 3.64 11.83
C ILE A 26 -3.82 5.06 12.12
N ASN A 27 -3.74 5.47 13.38
CA ASN A 27 -4.15 6.81 13.78
C ASN A 27 -3.30 7.89 13.13
N LEU A 28 -2.00 7.66 13.03
CA LEU A 28 -1.08 8.60 12.39
C LEU A 28 -1.38 8.75 10.90
N LEU A 29 -1.56 7.63 10.20
CA LEU A 29 -1.87 7.65 8.77
C LEU A 29 -3.22 8.31 8.50
N ALA A 30 -4.20 8.08 9.36
CA ALA A 30 -5.51 8.73 9.25
C ALA A 30 -5.40 10.23 9.47
N LYS A 31 -4.61 10.65 10.45
CA LYS A 31 -4.37 12.06 10.74
C LYS A 31 -3.72 12.78 9.56
N GLU A 32 -2.78 12.12 8.90
CA GLU A 32 -2.11 12.66 7.72
C GLU A 32 -2.93 12.48 6.44
N LYS A 33 -4.15 11.98 6.56
CA LYS A 33 -5.11 11.82 5.47
C LYS A 33 -4.68 10.90 4.35
N PHE A 34 -3.86 9.90 4.66
CA PHE A 34 -3.56 8.85 3.70
C PHE A 34 -4.77 7.95 3.50
N GLU A 35 -5.04 7.60 2.26
CA GLU A 35 -6.13 6.68 1.94
C GLU A 35 -5.67 5.24 2.15
N LEU A 36 -6.38 4.55 3.04
CA LEU A 36 -6.20 3.12 3.27
C LEU A 36 -7.53 2.44 3.00
N TRP A 37 -7.51 1.35 2.26
CA TRP A 37 -8.76 0.63 2.01
C TRP A 37 -8.54 -0.86 2.04
N ASP A 38 -9.66 -1.60 2.19
CA ASP A 38 -9.65 -3.06 2.40
C ASP A 38 -8.72 -3.44 3.55
N LEU A 39 -8.85 -2.69 4.63
CA LEU A 39 -8.02 -2.84 5.81
C LEU A 39 -8.50 -4.04 6.61
N ARG A 40 -7.60 -4.98 6.88
CA ARG A 40 -7.90 -6.18 7.65
C ARG A 40 -6.83 -6.41 8.69
N ARG A 41 -7.26 -6.93 9.82
CA ARG A 41 -6.36 -7.24 10.91
C ARG A 41 -6.47 -8.74 11.18
N ILE A 42 -5.37 -9.46 10.92
CA ILE A 42 -5.33 -10.92 11.04
C ILE A 42 -4.11 -11.31 11.85
N GLU A 43 -4.32 -12.00 12.97
CA GLU A 43 -3.26 -12.51 13.82
C GLU A 43 -2.21 -11.46 14.23
N GLY A 44 -2.68 -10.27 14.57
CA GLY A 44 -1.78 -9.20 15.00
C GLY A 44 -1.06 -8.47 13.88
N GLU A 45 -1.35 -8.83 12.63
CA GLU A 45 -0.78 -8.15 11.48
C GLU A 45 -1.85 -7.35 10.77
N LEU A 46 -1.44 -6.25 10.16
CA LEU A 46 -2.35 -5.36 9.45
C LEU A 46 -2.14 -5.51 7.95
N TYR A 47 -3.23 -5.75 7.24
CA TYR A 47 -3.25 -5.81 5.78
C TYR A 47 -4.04 -4.63 5.25
N THR A 48 -3.48 -3.89 4.32
CA THR A 48 -4.20 -2.76 3.73
C THR A 48 -3.69 -2.48 2.33
N ASN A 49 -4.55 -1.86 1.53
CA ASN A 49 -4.14 -1.34 0.22
C ASN A 49 -3.76 0.12 0.37
N ILE A 50 -2.72 0.53 -0.32
CA ILE A 50 -2.29 1.93 -0.37
C ILE A 50 -2.01 2.32 -1.82
N LYS A 51 -2.13 3.60 -2.11
CA LYS A 51 -1.80 4.12 -3.44
C LYS A 51 -0.31 4.02 -3.69
N LEU A 52 0.06 3.70 -4.92
CA LEU A 52 1.46 3.64 -5.31
C LEU A 52 2.17 4.97 -5.12
N GLU A 53 1.47 6.06 -5.42
CA GLU A 53 2.06 7.41 -5.36
C GLU A 53 2.44 7.87 -3.95
N VAL A 54 1.86 7.28 -2.90
CA VAL A 54 2.20 7.63 -1.52
C VAL A 54 3.03 6.57 -0.81
N ARG A 55 3.50 5.58 -1.56
CA ARG A 55 4.25 4.46 -1.00
C ARG A 55 5.48 4.89 -0.21
N GLU A 56 6.29 5.76 -0.79
CA GLU A 56 7.52 6.20 -0.13
C GLU A 56 7.24 6.96 1.15
N GLU A 57 6.23 7.81 1.15
CA GLU A 57 5.85 8.56 2.34
C GLU A 57 5.38 7.65 3.46
N ILE A 58 4.58 6.64 3.12
CA ILE A 58 4.09 5.68 4.10
C ILE A 58 5.24 4.83 4.63
N GLU A 59 6.17 4.42 3.78
CA GLU A 59 7.34 3.65 4.22
C GLU A 59 8.17 4.42 5.24
N GLU A 60 8.31 5.73 5.07
CA GLU A 60 9.02 6.58 6.02
C GLU A 60 8.34 6.56 7.39
N TYR A 61 7.01 6.63 7.44
CA TYR A 61 6.27 6.53 8.70
C TYR A 61 6.43 5.16 9.35
N LEU A 62 6.44 4.10 8.54
CA LEU A 62 6.61 2.74 9.06
C LEU A 62 7.98 2.57 9.71
N GLU A 63 9.02 3.11 9.09
CA GLU A 63 10.37 3.06 9.65
C GLU A 63 10.46 3.88 10.94
N GLU A 64 9.82 5.04 10.98
CA GLU A 64 9.83 5.92 12.15
C GLU A 64 9.19 5.25 13.37
N ILE A 65 8.15 4.45 13.16
CA ILE A 65 7.44 3.77 14.24
C ILE A 65 8.02 2.38 14.50
N ASN A 66 9.06 1.99 13.76
CA ASN A 66 9.68 0.67 13.86
C ASN A 66 8.73 -0.47 13.51
N CYS A 67 7.90 -0.26 12.50
CA CYS A 67 7.06 -1.32 11.98
C CYS A 67 7.77 -2.02 10.83
N GLN A 68 7.58 -3.34 10.76
CA GLN A 68 8.04 -4.13 9.63
C GLN A 68 6.93 -4.23 8.62
N TYR A 69 7.26 -4.27 7.35
CA TYR A 69 6.26 -4.35 6.31
C TYR A 69 6.76 -5.20 5.13
N GLU A 70 5.80 -5.74 4.40
CA GLU A 70 6.07 -6.57 3.24
C GLU A 70 5.02 -6.28 2.18
N ILE A 71 5.45 -6.15 0.92
CA ILE A 71 4.53 -5.96 -0.19
C ILE A 71 3.98 -7.33 -0.60
N ILE A 72 2.67 -7.50 -0.48
CA ILE A 72 2.00 -8.76 -0.77
C ILE A 72 1.68 -8.87 -2.27
N SER A 73 1.16 -7.79 -2.86
CA SER A 73 0.80 -7.79 -4.26
C SER A 73 0.81 -6.37 -4.82
N GLN A 74 0.91 -6.29 -6.14
CA GLN A 74 0.94 -5.05 -6.88
C GLN A 74 -0.17 -5.07 -7.91
N HIS A 75 -0.92 -3.98 -8.01
CA HIS A 75 -2.09 -3.90 -8.87
C HIS A 75 -2.13 -2.59 -9.64
N GLY A 76 -2.76 -2.63 -10.81
CA GLY A 76 -3.07 -1.45 -11.56
C GLY A 76 -2.33 -1.31 -12.88
N LEU A 77 -2.71 -0.30 -13.63
CA LEU A 77 -2.19 -0.05 -14.96
C LEU A 77 -0.68 0.13 -15.04
N PRO A 78 -0.02 0.86 -14.10
CA PRO A 78 1.43 1.01 -14.18
C PRO A 78 2.17 -0.33 -14.20
N TYR A 79 1.72 -1.29 -13.40
CA TYR A 79 2.35 -2.61 -13.35
C TYR A 79 2.07 -3.42 -14.62
N LEU A 80 0.87 -3.30 -15.16
CA LEU A 80 0.52 -3.96 -16.41
C LEU A 80 1.35 -3.42 -17.57
N MET A 81 1.52 -2.11 -17.66
CA MET A 81 2.32 -1.47 -18.69
C MET A 81 3.79 -1.87 -18.58
N GLN A 82 4.31 -1.95 -17.38
CA GLN A 82 5.67 -2.38 -17.12
C GLN A 82 5.90 -3.80 -17.64
N ARG A 83 4.95 -4.69 -17.39
CA ARG A 83 5.01 -6.07 -17.84
C ARG A 83 4.97 -6.17 -19.36
N LEU A 84 4.15 -5.37 -20.01
CA LEU A 84 4.05 -5.34 -21.47
C LEU A 84 5.34 -4.83 -22.11
N VAL A 85 5.93 -3.79 -21.54
CA VAL A 85 7.20 -3.24 -22.02
C VAL A 85 8.31 -4.27 -21.90
N GLN A 86 8.40 -4.96 -20.78
CA GLN A 86 9.41 -5.99 -20.57
C GLN A 86 9.27 -7.13 -21.58
N ARG A 87 8.04 -7.53 -21.88
CA ARG A 87 7.79 -8.57 -22.88
C ARG A 87 8.24 -8.15 -24.26
N LYS A 88 8.08 -6.90 -24.60
CA LYS A 88 8.39 -6.38 -25.92
C LYS A 88 9.89 -6.38 -26.21
N PHE A 89 10.70 -6.24 -25.18
CA PHE A 89 12.15 -6.15 -25.31
C PHE A 89 12.88 -7.45 -24.97
N LEU A 90 12.15 -8.48 -24.64
CA LEU A 90 12.69 -9.81 -24.46
C LEU A 90 12.45 -10.65 -25.69
#